data_a6051190cfb801939a217ee9fc43b000
#
_entry.id   a6051190cfb801939a217ee9fc43b000
#
_cell.length_a   1.000
_cell.length_b   1.000
_cell.length_c   1.000
_cell.angle_alpha   90.00
_cell.angle_beta   90.00
_cell.angle_gamma   90.00
#
_symmetry.space_group_name_H-M   'P 1'
#
loop_
_entity.id
_entity.type
_entity.pdbx_description
1 polymer ?
#
loop_
_entity_poly.entity_id
_entity_poly.type
_entity_poly.pdbx_seq_one_letter_code
_entity_poly.pdbx_strand_id
1 'polypeptide(L)'
;MKILIPGGSGHVGTLLARAFHERGDEVVVLSRTATDALPWRVVQWDGEKLEAWADEFEGADAVINLAGRSVNCRYTPENRRIITDSRVNSTRVVGQAIAQTNKAPRVWLQASTATLYAHRFDAPNDEATGIIGGSEPNAPDTWRFSIDVVKKWERELNAAATPNTRKVLMRSAIVMTPYADGPFDMLLRLVRFRLGGQFGGGQEFVSWIHDHDFVQAVDWLIQHEELVGPVNLAAPNPLPNSEFMRDIRKAWGVSFGLPATKWMLELGAFVLRSETELMLKSRRVVPSRLLHSGFAFQFPTWAEAAQDLCARWRKRRLFSAALSKQ
;
A
#
# COMPACT_ATOMS: atom_id res chain seq x y z
N MET A 1 -3.41 22.65 4.11
CA MET A 1 -4.67 21.97 3.72
C MET A 1 -5.19 21.19 4.92
N LYS A 2 -6.51 20.93 4.98
CA LYS A 2 -7.10 19.95 5.93
C LYS A 2 -7.19 18.59 5.25
N ILE A 3 -6.47 17.61 5.76
CA ILE A 3 -6.34 16.27 5.16
C ILE A 3 -6.89 15.23 6.13
N LEU A 4 -7.93 14.51 5.71
CA LEU A 4 -8.51 13.41 6.46
C LEU A 4 -7.92 12.09 5.99
N ILE A 5 -7.50 11.24 6.96
CA ILE A 5 -6.92 9.92 6.66
C ILE A 5 -7.67 8.82 7.42
N PRO A 6 -8.84 8.37 6.93
CA PRO A 6 -9.52 7.20 7.46
C PRO A 6 -8.62 5.96 7.38
N GLY A 7 -8.42 5.25 8.52
CA GLY A 7 -7.47 4.15 8.62
C GLY A 7 -6.00 4.58 8.71
N GLY A 8 -5.74 5.86 9.01
CA GLY A 8 -4.40 6.44 9.02
C GLY A 8 -3.47 5.97 10.14
N SER A 9 -3.94 5.15 11.09
CA SER A 9 -3.09 4.54 12.12
C SER A 9 -2.24 3.35 11.65
N GLY A 10 -2.47 2.87 10.42
CA GLY A 10 -1.68 1.81 9.80
C GLY A 10 -0.32 2.31 9.31
N HIS A 11 0.53 1.37 8.85
CA HIS A 11 1.91 1.63 8.41
C HIS A 11 2.01 2.74 7.35
N VAL A 12 1.23 2.64 6.28
CA VAL A 12 1.20 3.64 5.20
C VAL A 12 0.51 4.93 5.64
N GLY A 13 -0.54 4.83 6.45
CA GLY A 13 -1.26 5.99 6.95
C GLY A 13 -0.42 6.86 7.88
N THR A 14 0.36 6.25 8.78
CA THR A 14 1.30 6.98 9.64
C THR A 14 2.41 7.66 8.84
N LEU A 15 2.86 7.03 7.74
CA LEU A 15 3.83 7.63 6.82
C LEU A 15 3.27 8.94 6.21
N LEU A 16 2.05 8.89 5.67
CA LEU A 16 1.39 10.05 5.07
C LEU A 16 1.05 11.12 6.11
N ALA A 17 0.47 10.71 7.26
CA ALA A 17 0.11 11.64 8.32
C ALA A 17 1.32 12.43 8.82
N ARG A 18 2.46 11.77 8.98
CA ARG A 18 3.71 12.43 9.36
C ARG A 18 4.18 13.41 8.29
N ALA A 19 4.25 12.98 7.04
CA ALA A 19 4.75 13.82 5.96
C ALA A 19 3.90 15.09 5.76
N PHE A 20 2.58 14.97 5.79
CA PHE A 20 1.68 16.12 5.67
C PHE A 20 1.71 17.02 6.91
N HIS A 21 1.77 16.45 8.12
CA HIS A 21 1.92 17.21 9.33
C HIS A 21 3.24 18.00 9.37
N GLU A 22 4.36 17.38 9.00
CA GLU A 22 5.68 18.05 8.92
C GLU A 22 5.70 19.15 7.86
N ARG A 23 4.86 19.07 6.83
CA ARG A 23 4.65 20.14 5.84
C ARG A 23 3.81 21.31 6.38
N GLY A 24 3.14 21.15 7.50
CA GLY A 24 2.27 22.15 8.12
C GLY A 24 0.79 22.02 7.74
N ASP A 25 0.36 20.88 7.22
CA ASP A 25 -1.06 20.62 6.99
C ASP A 25 -1.79 20.24 8.28
N GLU A 26 -3.09 20.56 8.33
CA GLU A 26 -4.00 20.05 9.36
C GLU A 26 -4.34 18.58 9.02
N VAL A 27 -3.80 17.65 9.81
CA VAL A 27 -4.01 16.22 9.60
C VAL A 27 -4.97 15.66 10.65
N VAL A 28 -6.03 15.02 10.18
CA VAL A 28 -6.98 14.28 11.03
C VAL A 28 -6.98 12.81 10.62
N VAL A 29 -6.62 11.93 11.54
CA VAL A 29 -6.62 10.48 11.34
C VAL A 29 -7.88 9.87 11.96
N LEU A 30 -8.63 9.09 11.20
CA LEU A 30 -9.70 8.26 11.79
C LEU A 30 -9.13 6.88 12.11
N SER A 31 -9.25 6.46 13.35
CA SER A 31 -8.74 5.18 13.87
C SER A 31 -9.73 4.52 14.81
N ARG A 32 -9.68 3.19 14.92
CA ARG A 32 -10.49 2.43 15.90
C ARG A 32 -10.07 2.70 17.35
N THR A 33 -8.87 3.18 17.55
CA THR A 33 -8.32 3.57 18.86
C THR A 33 -7.93 5.02 18.83
N ALA A 34 -8.55 5.83 19.66
CA ALA A 34 -8.15 7.22 19.87
C ALA A 34 -6.83 7.29 20.64
N THR A 35 -6.03 8.30 20.38
CA THR A 35 -4.78 8.59 21.10
C THR A 35 -4.39 10.04 20.93
N ASP A 36 -3.90 10.64 22.00
CA ASP A 36 -3.33 12.00 22.02
C ASP A 36 -1.78 11.98 21.98
N ALA A 37 -1.19 10.79 21.83
CA ALA A 37 0.28 10.62 21.82
C ALA A 37 0.93 10.99 20.48
N LEU A 38 0.15 11.33 19.46
CA LEU A 38 0.63 11.70 18.12
C LEU A 38 0.56 13.20 17.91
N PRO A 39 1.43 13.77 17.06
CA PRO A 39 1.44 15.23 16.83
C PRO A 39 0.26 15.71 15.98
N TRP A 40 -0.54 14.84 15.43
CA TRP A 40 -1.78 15.12 14.68
C TRP A 40 -2.99 14.58 15.41
N ARG A 41 -4.17 15.13 15.09
CA ARG A 41 -5.44 14.75 15.71
C ARG A 41 -5.85 13.34 15.29
N VAL A 42 -6.27 12.53 16.26
CA VAL A 42 -6.83 11.19 16.04
C VAL A 42 -8.26 11.15 16.57
N VAL A 43 -9.20 10.84 15.69
CA VAL A 43 -10.63 10.72 16.01
C VAL A 43 -11.04 9.25 15.93
N GLN A 44 -11.81 8.80 16.91
CA GLN A 44 -12.26 7.43 16.95
C GLN A 44 -13.42 7.19 15.98
N TRP A 45 -13.35 6.06 15.25
CA TRP A 45 -14.41 5.56 14.37
C TRP A 45 -14.37 4.05 14.30
N ASP A 46 -15.47 3.41 13.90
CA ASP A 46 -15.51 1.96 13.70
C ASP A 46 -15.29 1.54 12.23
N GLY A 47 -15.43 2.48 11.29
CA GLY A 47 -15.35 2.24 9.84
C GLY A 47 -16.60 1.58 9.24
N GLU A 48 -17.70 1.49 9.98
CA GLU A 48 -18.92 0.80 9.59
C GLU A 48 -20.16 1.67 9.66
N LYS A 49 -20.26 2.51 10.68
CA LYS A 49 -21.44 3.35 10.95
C LYS A 49 -21.11 4.82 10.82
N LEU A 50 -22.06 5.59 10.32
CA LEU A 50 -22.00 7.04 10.28
C LEU A 50 -22.32 7.60 11.68
N GLU A 51 -21.35 8.25 12.29
CA GLU A 51 -21.43 8.82 13.64
C GLU A 51 -20.78 10.22 13.65
N ALA A 52 -20.61 10.83 14.84
CA ALA A 52 -20.08 12.18 15.01
C ALA A 52 -18.70 12.43 14.34
N TRP A 53 -17.90 11.40 14.09
CA TRP A 53 -16.64 11.53 13.34
C TRP A 53 -16.85 12.07 11.91
N ALA A 54 -18.07 11.96 11.35
CA ALA A 54 -18.39 12.46 10.03
C ALA A 54 -18.28 14.00 9.92
N ASP A 55 -18.43 14.72 11.03
CA ASP A 55 -18.28 16.18 11.08
C ASP A 55 -16.87 16.63 10.68
N GLU A 56 -15.86 15.75 10.81
CA GLU A 56 -14.48 16.05 10.39
C GLU A 56 -14.34 16.24 8.88
N PHE A 57 -15.29 15.74 8.09
CA PHE A 57 -15.27 15.88 6.63
C PHE A 57 -15.65 17.27 6.15
N GLU A 58 -16.37 18.05 6.97
CA GLU A 58 -16.74 19.41 6.63
C GLU A 58 -15.49 20.28 6.44
N GLY A 59 -15.37 20.86 5.25
CA GLY A 59 -14.27 21.74 4.89
C GLY A 59 -12.92 21.04 4.71
N ALA A 60 -12.87 19.70 4.67
CA ALA A 60 -11.65 18.98 4.30
C ALA A 60 -11.26 19.26 2.84
N ASP A 61 -9.97 19.44 2.57
CA ASP A 61 -9.45 19.61 1.20
C ASP A 61 -9.31 18.26 0.49
N ALA A 62 -8.83 17.25 1.23
CA ALA A 62 -8.60 15.91 0.70
C ALA A 62 -8.98 14.84 1.72
N VAL A 63 -9.52 13.71 1.22
CA VAL A 63 -9.77 12.50 1.98
C VAL A 63 -8.91 11.37 1.39
N ILE A 64 -8.12 10.70 2.23
CA ILE A 64 -7.25 9.58 1.85
C ILE A 64 -7.69 8.34 2.61
N ASN A 65 -8.65 7.59 2.07
CA ASN A 65 -9.16 6.39 2.74
C ASN A 65 -8.21 5.21 2.56
N LEU A 66 -7.59 4.80 3.67
CA LEU A 66 -6.67 3.67 3.77
C LEU A 66 -7.23 2.53 4.62
N ALA A 67 -8.49 2.64 5.04
CA ALA A 67 -9.10 1.69 5.95
C ALA A 67 -9.23 0.29 5.32
N GLY A 68 -8.82 -0.70 6.08
CA GLY A 68 -8.91 -2.10 5.71
C GLY A 68 -8.16 -3.00 6.69
N ARG A 69 -8.71 -4.17 6.95
CA ARG A 69 -8.04 -5.22 7.71
C ARG A 69 -6.77 -5.67 7.00
N SER A 70 -5.68 -5.88 7.75
CA SER A 70 -4.45 -6.47 7.21
C SER A 70 -4.74 -7.82 6.54
N VAL A 71 -4.15 -8.02 5.35
CA VAL A 71 -4.19 -9.28 4.61
C VAL A 71 -3.12 -10.27 5.06
N ASN A 72 -2.25 -9.88 6.01
CA ASN A 72 -1.24 -10.76 6.59
C ASN A 72 -1.88 -11.73 7.60
N CYS A 73 -2.71 -12.64 7.10
CA CYS A 73 -3.40 -13.68 7.87
C CYS A 73 -3.80 -14.80 6.92
N ARG A 74 -4.15 -15.98 7.46
CA ARG A 74 -4.76 -17.07 6.68
C ARG A 74 -6.14 -16.66 6.18
N TYR A 75 -6.46 -16.99 4.93
CA TYR A 75 -7.74 -16.67 4.29
C TYR A 75 -8.83 -17.70 4.66
N THR A 76 -9.07 -17.86 5.97
CA THR A 76 -10.23 -18.59 6.47
C THR A 76 -11.53 -17.87 6.04
N PRO A 77 -12.70 -18.56 6.00
CA PRO A 77 -13.98 -17.91 5.67
C PRO A 77 -14.24 -16.64 6.47
N GLU A 78 -13.93 -16.66 7.76
CA GLU A 78 -14.10 -15.51 8.65
C GLU A 78 -13.15 -14.36 8.29
N ASN A 79 -11.85 -14.64 8.10
CA ASN A 79 -10.89 -13.61 7.71
C ASN A 79 -11.21 -13.02 6.34
N ARG A 80 -11.67 -13.85 5.38
CA ARG A 80 -12.14 -13.38 4.05
C ARG A 80 -13.29 -12.39 4.19
N ARG A 81 -14.28 -12.71 5.06
CA ARG A 81 -15.39 -11.81 5.32
C ARG A 81 -14.89 -10.49 5.92
N ILE A 82 -14.11 -10.54 7.01
CA ILE A 82 -13.59 -9.35 7.68
C ILE A 82 -12.72 -8.48 6.75
N ILE A 83 -11.87 -9.11 5.91
CA ILE A 83 -11.04 -8.41 4.92
C ILE A 83 -11.91 -7.68 3.91
N THR A 84 -12.99 -8.31 3.42
CA THR A 84 -13.92 -7.71 2.45
C THR A 84 -14.73 -6.59 3.11
N ASP A 85 -15.39 -6.89 4.22
CA ASP A 85 -16.32 -5.99 4.90
C ASP A 85 -15.62 -4.72 5.38
N SER A 86 -14.41 -4.84 5.96
CA SER A 86 -13.65 -3.68 6.43
C SER A 86 -13.33 -2.67 5.32
N ARG A 87 -13.19 -3.12 4.07
CA ARG A 87 -12.92 -2.25 2.91
C ARG A 87 -14.19 -1.67 2.32
N VAL A 88 -15.18 -2.52 2.09
CA VAL A 88 -16.47 -2.11 1.51
C VAL A 88 -17.21 -1.17 2.47
N ASN A 89 -17.32 -1.53 3.76
CA ASN A 89 -18.03 -0.71 4.74
C ASN A 89 -17.35 0.64 4.95
N SER A 90 -16.02 0.67 5.13
CA SER A 90 -15.30 1.94 5.30
C SER A 90 -15.44 2.85 4.08
N THR A 91 -15.42 2.30 2.87
CA THR A 91 -15.62 3.09 1.65
C THR A 91 -17.03 3.65 1.59
N ARG A 92 -18.04 2.82 1.91
CA ARG A 92 -19.43 3.25 1.95
C ARG A 92 -19.68 4.39 2.94
N VAL A 93 -19.24 4.26 4.19
CA VAL A 93 -19.48 5.30 5.21
C VAL A 93 -18.70 6.57 4.95
N VAL A 94 -17.49 6.48 4.36
CA VAL A 94 -16.73 7.65 3.87
C VAL A 94 -17.52 8.37 2.77
N GLY A 95 -18.07 7.63 1.81
CA GLY A 95 -18.93 8.21 0.77
C GLY A 95 -20.18 8.89 1.32
N GLN A 96 -20.82 8.28 2.33
CA GLN A 96 -21.97 8.87 3.04
C GLN A 96 -21.58 10.15 3.80
N ALA A 97 -20.44 10.15 4.50
CA ALA A 97 -19.94 11.33 5.19
C ALA A 97 -19.67 12.49 4.22
N ILE A 98 -18.97 12.22 3.10
CA ILE A 98 -18.74 13.24 2.06
C ILE A 98 -20.06 13.80 1.50
N ALA A 99 -21.04 12.94 1.24
CA ALA A 99 -22.32 13.35 0.69
C ALA A 99 -23.17 14.24 1.62
N GLN A 100 -22.87 14.23 2.92
CA GLN A 100 -23.57 15.06 3.93
C GLN A 100 -22.90 16.41 4.18
N THR A 101 -21.68 16.66 3.67
CA THR A 101 -20.98 17.91 3.84
C THR A 101 -21.56 19.04 3.01
N ASN A 102 -21.61 20.26 3.56
CA ASN A 102 -21.94 21.46 2.79
C ASN A 102 -20.74 21.91 1.93
N LYS A 103 -19.51 21.77 2.46
CA LYS A 103 -18.26 22.03 1.76
C LYS A 103 -17.51 20.71 1.57
N ALA A 104 -17.84 20.04 0.48
CA ALA A 104 -17.26 18.74 0.13
C ALA A 104 -15.74 18.82 -0.14
N PRO A 105 -14.97 17.77 0.20
CA PRO A 105 -13.57 17.68 -0.15
C PRO A 105 -13.39 17.69 -1.68
N ARG A 106 -12.34 18.36 -2.16
CA ARG A 106 -12.05 18.43 -3.61
C ARG A 106 -11.71 17.07 -4.19
N VAL A 107 -11.04 16.20 -3.39
CA VAL A 107 -10.59 14.90 -3.83
C VAL A 107 -10.75 13.83 -2.75
N TRP A 108 -11.18 12.66 -3.19
CA TRP A 108 -11.18 11.42 -2.42
C TRP A 108 -10.22 10.42 -3.07
N LEU A 109 -9.08 10.21 -2.43
CA LEU A 109 -8.10 9.19 -2.76
C LEU A 109 -8.47 7.91 -2.01
N GLN A 110 -8.83 6.88 -2.73
CA GLN A 110 -9.23 5.59 -2.19
C GLN A 110 -8.12 4.58 -2.37
N ALA A 111 -7.68 3.94 -1.28
CA ALA A 111 -6.76 2.82 -1.38
C ALA A 111 -7.34 1.71 -2.27
N SER A 112 -6.50 1.17 -3.11
CA SER A 112 -6.67 -0.04 -3.90
C SER A 112 -5.33 -0.74 -4.01
N THR A 113 -5.18 -1.75 -4.83
CA THR A 113 -3.92 -2.50 -4.91
C THR A 113 -3.61 -3.00 -6.31
N ALA A 114 -2.34 -2.98 -6.67
CA ALA A 114 -1.80 -3.60 -7.88
C ALA A 114 -2.02 -5.13 -7.95
N THR A 115 -2.43 -5.78 -6.85
CA THR A 115 -2.80 -7.20 -6.81
C THR A 115 -3.99 -7.53 -7.73
N LEU A 116 -4.78 -6.52 -8.11
CA LEU A 116 -5.88 -6.66 -9.06
C LEU A 116 -5.44 -7.20 -10.43
N TYR A 117 -4.22 -6.87 -10.85
CA TYR A 117 -3.74 -7.25 -12.18
C TYR A 117 -3.38 -8.72 -12.29
N ALA A 118 -3.45 -9.22 -13.52
CA ALA A 118 -3.16 -10.61 -13.86
C ALA A 118 -1.69 -11.00 -13.58
N HIS A 119 -1.50 -12.27 -13.22
CA HIS A 119 -0.19 -12.92 -13.18
C HIS A 119 0.29 -13.16 -14.61
N ARG A 120 1.23 -12.38 -15.08
CA ARG A 120 1.78 -12.47 -16.44
C ARG A 120 3.26 -12.07 -16.48
N PHE A 121 3.97 -12.55 -17.52
CA PHE A 121 5.40 -12.31 -17.74
C PHE A 121 5.70 -11.57 -19.04
N ASP A 122 4.81 -11.67 -20.01
CA ASP A 122 4.96 -11.19 -21.38
C ASP A 122 4.97 -9.64 -21.49
N ALA A 123 4.11 -8.97 -20.75
CA ALA A 123 4.00 -7.51 -20.78
C ALA A 123 3.70 -6.91 -19.40
N PRO A 124 4.02 -5.64 -19.15
CA PRO A 124 3.59 -4.94 -17.94
C PRO A 124 2.08 -4.70 -17.95
N ASN A 125 1.52 -4.50 -16.76
CA ASN A 125 0.16 -4.02 -16.58
C ASN A 125 0.19 -2.53 -16.24
N ASP A 126 -0.43 -1.70 -17.06
CA ASP A 126 -0.69 -0.30 -16.80
C ASP A 126 -2.19 -0.05 -16.58
N GLU A 127 -2.59 1.20 -16.44
CA GLU A 127 -3.98 1.56 -16.18
C GLU A 127 -4.90 1.42 -17.41
N ALA A 128 -4.33 1.49 -18.61
CA ALA A 128 -5.07 1.46 -19.89
C ALA A 128 -5.16 0.06 -20.49
N THR A 129 -4.04 -0.68 -20.47
CA THR A 129 -3.91 -1.97 -21.16
C THR A 129 -3.73 -3.15 -20.22
N GLY A 130 -3.62 -2.89 -18.92
CA GLY A 130 -3.43 -3.90 -17.88
C GLY A 130 -4.62 -4.84 -17.77
N ILE A 131 -4.34 -6.15 -17.74
CA ILE A 131 -5.34 -7.20 -17.64
C ILE A 131 -5.75 -7.40 -16.18
N ILE A 132 -7.04 -7.33 -15.89
CA ILE A 132 -7.59 -7.67 -14.58
C ILE A 132 -7.52 -9.19 -14.41
N GLY A 133 -6.88 -9.64 -13.33
CA GLY A 133 -6.70 -11.04 -13.05
C GLY A 133 -7.95 -11.77 -12.54
N GLY A 134 -7.75 -13.04 -12.18
CA GLY A 134 -8.77 -13.92 -11.60
C GLY A 134 -9.36 -14.93 -12.55
N SER A 135 -9.09 -14.78 -13.86
CA SER A 135 -9.50 -15.73 -14.92
C SER A 135 -8.32 -16.53 -15.47
N GLU A 136 -7.12 -16.38 -14.92
CA GLU A 136 -5.96 -17.10 -15.38
C GLU A 136 -6.15 -18.62 -15.15
N PRO A 137 -5.73 -19.49 -16.11
CA PRO A 137 -5.76 -20.92 -15.92
C PRO A 137 -5.01 -21.33 -14.65
N ASN A 138 -5.63 -22.16 -13.82
CA ASN A 138 -5.06 -22.65 -12.56
C ASN A 138 -4.70 -21.59 -11.52
N ALA A 139 -5.30 -20.37 -11.60
CA ALA A 139 -5.13 -19.38 -10.57
C ALA A 139 -5.56 -19.95 -9.19
N PRO A 140 -4.73 -19.88 -8.15
CA PRO A 140 -5.11 -20.29 -6.81
C PRO A 140 -6.37 -19.55 -6.32
N ASP A 141 -7.17 -20.24 -5.50
CA ASP A 141 -8.37 -19.64 -4.91
C ASP A 141 -8.07 -18.38 -4.09
N THR A 142 -6.92 -18.34 -3.41
CA THR A 142 -6.44 -17.16 -2.68
C THR A 142 -6.25 -15.94 -3.59
N TRP A 143 -5.75 -16.12 -4.82
CA TRP A 143 -5.60 -15.02 -5.78
C TRP A 143 -6.94 -14.51 -6.29
N ARG A 144 -7.86 -15.44 -6.62
CA ARG A 144 -9.25 -15.07 -7.01
C ARG A 144 -9.93 -14.28 -5.92
N PHE A 145 -9.82 -14.75 -4.67
CA PHE A 145 -10.37 -14.02 -3.52
C PHE A 145 -9.81 -12.60 -3.42
N SER A 146 -8.49 -12.43 -3.48
CA SER A 146 -7.87 -11.09 -3.41
C SER A 146 -8.36 -10.15 -4.51
N ILE A 147 -8.53 -10.65 -5.73
CA ILE A 147 -9.04 -9.89 -6.86
C ILE A 147 -10.51 -9.52 -6.65
N ASP A 148 -11.33 -10.45 -6.15
CA ASP A 148 -12.76 -10.20 -5.87
C ASP A 148 -12.95 -9.16 -4.78
N VAL A 149 -12.11 -9.16 -3.75
CA VAL A 149 -12.09 -8.10 -2.73
C VAL A 149 -11.84 -6.74 -3.38
N VAL A 150 -10.83 -6.63 -4.23
CA VAL A 150 -10.50 -5.35 -4.90
C VAL A 150 -11.63 -4.89 -5.80
N LYS A 151 -12.22 -5.79 -6.59
CA LYS A 151 -13.37 -5.47 -7.46
C LYS A 151 -14.56 -4.92 -6.67
N LYS A 152 -14.87 -5.52 -5.50
CA LYS A 152 -15.94 -5.04 -4.62
C LYS A 152 -15.58 -3.66 -4.04
N TRP A 153 -14.35 -3.49 -3.62
CA TRP A 153 -13.85 -2.26 -3.03
C TRP A 153 -13.90 -1.09 -4.02
N GLU A 154 -13.36 -1.25 -5.24
CA GLU A 154 -13.40 -0.24 -6.29
C GLU A 154 -14.84 0.05 -6.75
N ARG A 155 -15.71 -0.96 -6.79
CA ARG A 155 -17.15 -0.78 -7.12
C ARG A 155 -17.84 0.11 -6.10
N GLU A 156 -17.57 -0.06 -4.80
CA GLU A 156 -18.16 0.74 -3.74
C GLU A 156 -17.80 2.22 -3.87
N LEU A 157 -16.52 2.54 -4.16
CA LEU A 157 -16.13 3.92 -4.45
C LEU A 157 -16.90 4.50 -5.64
N ASN A 158 -16.96 3.72 -6.73
CA ASN A 158 -17.62 4.19 -7.96
C ASN A 158 -19.12 4.42 -7.77
N ALA A 159 -19.77 3.63 -6.91
CA ALA A 159 -21.19 3.76 -6.58
C ALA A 159 -21.51 4.93 -5.64
N ALA A 160 -20.53 5.49 -4.94
CA ALA A 160 -20.76 6.58 -4.00
C ALA A 160 -21.26 7.85 -4.70
N ALA A 161 -22.37 8.44 -4.22
CA ALA A 161 -22.95 9.66 -4.77
C ALA A 161 -22.26 10.90 -4.18
N THR A 162 -21.09 11.23 -4.69
CA THR A 162 -20.27 12.39 -4.27
C THR A 162 -19.89 13.25 -5.50
N PRO A 163 -20.87 13.94 -6.14
CA PRO A 163 -20.66 14.59 -7.44
C PRO A 163 -19.66 15.73 -7.41
N ASN A 164 -19.47 16.38 -6.24
CA ASN A 164 -18.56 17.49 -6.06
C ASN A 164 -17.16 17.08 -5.60
N THR A 165 -16.87 15.78 -5.54
CA THR A 165 -15.60 15.23 -5.06
C THR A 165 -14.98 14.35 -6.16
N ARG A 166 -13.80 14.72 -6.64
CA ARG A 166 -13.01 13.91 -7.56
C ARG A 166 -12.56 12.63 -6.89
N LYS A 167 -12.70 11.49 -7.58
CA LYS A 167 -12.37 10.16 -7.06
C LYS A 167 -11.14 9.58 -7.76
N VAL A 168 -10.19 9.09 -6.98
CA VAL A 168 -8.98 8.40 -7.49
C VAL A 168 -8.83 7.06 -6.78
N LEU A 169 -8.63 5.99 -7.53
CA LEU A 169 -8.30 4.66 -7.04
C LEU A 169 -6.78 4.49 -7.05
N MET A 170 -6.17 4.51 -5.88
CA MET A 170 -4.72 4.31 -5.71
C MET A 170 -4.38 2.82 -5.78
N ARG A 171 -4.15 2.27 -6.97
CA ARG A 171 -3.69 0.87 -7.16
C ARG A 171 -2.23 0.75 -6.77
N SER A 172 -1.97 0.68 -5.46
CA SER A 172 -0.62 0.69 -4.93
C SER A 172 0.08 -0.65 -5.09
N ALA A 173 1.33 -0.60 -5.51
CA ALA A 173 2.32 -1.64 -5.34
C ALA A 173 2.77 -1.72 -3.87
N ILE A 174 3.75 -2.57 -3.56
CA ILE A 174 4.26 -2.70 -2.19
C ILE A 174 5.04 -1.44 -1.82
N VAL A 175 4.57 -0.70 -0.81
CA VAL A 175 5.27 0.48 -0.29
C VAL A 175 6.44 0.02 0.58
N MET A 176 7.65 0.35 0.15
CA MET A 176 8.89 -0.04 0.81
C MET A 176 9.36 1.08 1.73
N THR A 177 9.38 0.80 3.03
CA THR A 177 9.79 1.74 4.07
C THR A 177 10.86 1.13 4.98
N PRO A 178 11.77 1.91 5.57
CA PRO A 178 12.77 1.41 6.50
C PRO A 178 12.20 1.18 7.92
N TYR A 179 10.90 1.31 8.11
CA TYR A 179 10.24 1.16 9.40
C TYR A 179 10.05 -0.31 9.77
N ALA A 180 10.08 -0.59 11.10
CA ALA A 180 9.89 -1.94 11.64
C ALA A 180 8.55 -2.54 11.20
N ASP A 181 8.56 -3.87 11.05
CA ASP A 181 7.40 -4.70 10.70
C ASP A 181 6.74 -4.39 9.34
N GLY A 182 7.40 -3.55 8.52
CA GLY A 182 7.02 -3.34 7.13
C GLY A 182 7.60 -4.41 6.18
N PRO A 183 7.13 -4.44 4.91
CA PRO A 183 7.60 -5.44 3.93
C PRO A 183 9.12 -5.42 3.72
N PHE A 184 9.73 -4.23 3.64
CA PHE A 184 11.17 -4.12 3.48
C PHE A 184 11.94 -4.66 4.70
N ASP A 185 11.50 -4.37 5.92
CA ASP A 185 12.14 -4.86 7.14
C ASP A 185 12.11 -6.40 7.21
N MET A 186 10.99 -7.04 6.81
CA MET A 186 10.89 -8.50 6.70
C MET A 186 11.91 -9.07 5.71
N LEU A 187 12.00 -8.50 4.51
CA LEU A 187 12.94 -8.93 3.47
C LEU A 187 14.39 -8.72 3.91
N LEU A 188 14.67 -7.57 4.54
CA LEU A 188 16.00 -7.27 5.04
C LEU A 188 16.41 -8.20 6.18
N ARG A 189 15.48 -8.60 7.07
CA ARG A 189 15.74 -9.63 8.09
C ARG A 189 16.18 -10.94 7.43
N LEU A 190 15.47 -11.41 6.38
CA LEU A 190 15.89 -12.60 5.64
C LEU A 190 17.30 -12.46 5.06
N VAL A 191 17.61 -11.33 4.43
CA VAL A 191 18.95 -11.04 3.89
C VAL A 191 20.03 -11.09 4.98
N ARG A 192 19.78 -10.50 6.13
CA ARG A 192 20.72 -10.49 7.27
C ARG A 192 21.02 -11.88 7.81
N PHE A 193 20.04 -12.79 7.77
CA PHE A 193 20.22 -14.20 8.14
C PHE A 193 20.69 -15.09 6.99
N ARG A 194 21.07 -14.51 5.83
CA ARG A 194 21.46 -15.22 4.60
C ARG A 194 20.37 -16.12 4.01
N LEU A 195 19.11 -15.87 4.36
CA LEU A 195 17.93 -16.56 3.82
C LEU A 195 17.26 -15.75 2.68
N GLY A 196 17.85 -14.62 2.31
CA GLY A 196 17.32 -13.67 1.31
C GLY A 196 17.71 -14.02 -0.12
N GLY A 197 17.59 -15.27 -0.54
CA GLY A 197 17.70 -15.68 -1.95
C GLY A 197 16.42 -15.36 -2.74
N GLN A 198 16.34 -15.85 -3.98
CA GLN A 198 15.13 -15.74 -4.80
C GLN A 198 13.97 -16.55 -4.22
N PHE A 199 12.75 -16.16 -4.54
CA PHE A 199 11.52 -16.88 -4.19
C PHE A 199 11.00 -17.68 -5.39
N GLY A 200 10.47 -18.88 -5.14
CA GLY A 200 9.90 -19.72 -6.20
C GLY A 200 10.87 -19.94 -7.35
N GLY A 201 10.47 -19.58 -8.57
CA GLY A 201 11.31 -19.66 -9.77
C GLY A 201 12.29 -18.50 -9.98
N GLY A 202 12.14 -17.41 -9.23
CA GLY A 202 12.97 -16.21 -9.36
C GLY A 202 12.57 -15.28 -10.50
N GLN A 203 11.61 -15.67 -11.32
CA GLN A 203 11.17 -14.92 -12.52
C GLN A 203 9.95 -14.04 -12.25
N GLU A 204 9.25 -14.27 -11.13
CA GLU A 204 8.07 -13.48 -10.74
C GLU A 204 8.46 -12.03 -10.53
N PHE A 205 7.79 -11.11 -11.22
CA PHE A 205 8.05 -9.68 -11.08
C PHE A 205 7.55 -9.14 -9.76
N VAL A 206 8.34 -8.29 -9.14
CA VAL A 206 7.99 -7.51 -7.95
C VAL A 206 7.76 -6.07 -8.37
N SER A 207 6.53 -5.58 -8.17
CA SER A 207 6.23 -4.15 -8.23
C SER A 207 6.29 -3.57 -6.83
N TRP A 208 6.95 -2.45 -6.71
CA TRP A 208 7.25 -1.74 -5.48
C TRP A 208 7.16 -0.25 -5.70
N ILE A 209 7.11 0.52 -4.61
CA ILE A 209 7.31 1.96 -4.62
C ILE A 209 8.06 2.36 -3.35
N HIS A 210 9.03 3.27 -3.47
CA HIS A 210 9.74 3.84 -2.34
C HIS A 210 8.80 4.71 -1.49
N ASP A 211 8.98 4.75 -0.16
CA ASP A 211 8.11 5.51 0.75
C ASP A 211 8.09 7.01 0.41
N HIS A 212 9.22 7.58 0.02
CA HIS A 212 9.29 8.96 -0.43
C HIS A 212 8.43 9.19 -1.68
N ASP A 213 8.62 8.38 -2.72
CA ASP A 213 7.87 8.51 -3.97
C ASP A 213 6.37 8.23 -3.78
N PHE A 214 6.03 7.35 -2.84
CA PHE A 214 4.63 7.12 -2.49
C PHE A 214 3.97 8.37 -1.89
N VAL A 215 4.64 9.04 -0.94
CA VAL A 215 4.15 10.31 -0.35
C VAL A 215 4.01 11.37 -1.41
N GLN A 216 5.04 11.56 -2.26
CA GLN A 216 5.02 12.54 -3.34
C GLN A 216 3.94 12.24 -4.38
N ALA A 217 3.72 10.95 -4.73
CA ALA A 217 2.66 10.55 -5.65
C ALA A 217 1.26 10.82 -5.08
N VAL A 218 1.05 10.58 -3.78
CA VAL A 218 -0.23 10.93 -3.12
C VAL A 218 -0.46 12.44 -3.12
N ASP A 219 0.56 13.23 -2.82
CA ASP A 219 0.47 14.70 -2.90
C ASP A 219 0.22 15.18 -4.34
N TRP A 220 0.91 14.58 -5.31
CA TRP A 220 0.69 14.82 -6.74
C TRP A 220 -0.77 14.58 -7.13
N LEU A 221 -1.35 13.46 -6.68
CA LEU A 221 -2.76 13.16 -6.92
C LEU A 221 -3.72 14.16 -6.28
N ILE A 222 -3.38 14.78 -5.16
CA ILE A 222 -4.20 15.83 -4.56
C ILE A 222 -4.21 17.08 -5.44
N GLN A 223 -3.07 17.43 -6.04
CA GLN A 223 -2.86 18.67 -6.78
C GLN A 223 -3.29 18.61 -8.24
N HIS A 224 -3.27 17.41 -8.88
CA HIS A 224 -3.52 17.22 -10.31
C HIS A 224 -4.95 16.76 -10.57
N GLU A 225 -5.82 17.70 -10.93
CA GLU A 225 -7.26 17.47 -11.07
C GLU A 225 -7.64 16.57 -12.26
N GLU A 226 -6.79 16.50 -13.29
CA GLU A 226 -6.94 15.62 -14.45
C GLU A 226 -6.79 14.12 -14.14
N LEU A 227 -6.17 13.78 -13.00
CA LEU A 227 -5.99 12.41 -12.58
C LEU A 227 -7.24 11.90 -11.83
N VAL A 228 -8.14 11.22 -12.54
CA VAL A 228 -9.38 10.63 -12.04
C VAL A 228 -9.39 9.12 -12.26
N GLY A 229 -10.14 8.36 -11.43
CA GLY A 229 -10.24 6.91 -11.55
C GLY A 229 -8.95 6.17 -11.19
N PRO A 230 -8.62 5.02 -11.82
CA PRO A 230 -7.47 4.22 -11.44
C PRO A 230 -6.12 4.89 -11.76
N VAL A 231 -5.21 4.91 -10.76
CA VAL A 231 -3.82 5.32 -10.92
C VAL A 231 -2.92 4.32 -10.21
N ASN A 232 -1.92 3.80 -10.90
CA ASN A 232 -0.93 2.88 -10.35
C ASN A 232 0.13 3.64 -9.55
N LEU A 233 0.23 3.36 -8.27
CA LEU A 233 1.30 3.86 -7.42
C LEU A 233 2.40 2.79 -7.33
N ALA A 234 3.28 2.78 -8.32
CA ALA A 234 4.39 1.84 -8.46
C ALA A 234 5.61 2.57 -9.02
N ALA A 235 6.81 2.10 -8.69
CA ALA A 235 8.02 2.54 -9.39
C ALA A 235 7.99 2.09 -10.85
N PRO A 236 8.61 2.84 -11.79
CA PRO A 236 8.48 2.59 -13.23
C PRO A 236 9.16 1.30 -13.70
N ASN A 237 10.09 0.76 -12.89
CA ASN A 237 10.93 -0.38 -13.27
C ASN A 237 10.69 -1.59 -12.35
N PRO A 238 9.58 -2.35 -12.52
CA PRO A 238 9.40 -3.62 -11.84
C PRO A 238 10.43 -4.63 -12.35
N LEU A 239 10.93 -5.50 -11.46
CA LEU A 239 12.00 -6.43 -11.79
C LEU A 239 11.73 -7.84 -11.25
N PRO A 240 12.35 -8.89 -11.82
CA PRO A 240 12.24 -10.25 -11.32
C PRO A 240 12.71 -10.35 -9.86
N ASN A 241 12.08 -11.22 -9.08
CA ASN A 241 12.40 -11.34 -7.65
C ASN A 241 13.85 -11.80 -7.38
N SER A 242 14.46 -12.55 -8.30
CA SER A 242 15.87 -12.91 -8.23
C SER A 242 16.79 -11.68 -8.22
N GLU A 243 16.50 -10.71 -9.07
CA GLU A 243 17.22 -9.42 -9.14
C GLU A 243 16.86 -8.53 -7.96
N PHE A 244 15.58 -8.47 -7.62
CA PHE A 244 15.07 -7.72 -6.48
C PHE A 244 15.80 -8.11 -5.18
N MET A 245 15.90 -9.40 -4.88
CA MET A 245 16.59 -9.90 -3.70
C MET A 245 18.11 -9.76 -3.79
N ARG A 246 18.70 -9.90 -4.99
CA ARG A 246 20.13 -9.64 -5.22
C ARG A 246 20.50 -8.21 -4.84
N ASP A 247 19.69 -7.23 -5.22
CA ASP A 247 19.97 -5.82 -4.98
C ASP A 247 19.84 -5.44 -3.50
N ILE A 248 18.89 -6.03 -2.76
CA ILE A 248 18.85 -5.88 -1.29
C ILE A 248 20.11 -6.47 -0.65
N ARG A 249 20.53 -7.68 -1.07
CA ARG A 249 21.78 -8.28 -0.55
C ARG A 249 22.98 -7.39 -0.82
N LYS A 250 23.10 -6.87 -2.05
CA LYS A 250 24.19 -5.97 -2.46
C LYS A 250 24.18 -4.69 -1.61
N ALA A 251 23.03 -4.05 -1.42
CA ALA A 251 22.86 -2.85 -0.60
C ALA A 251 23.20 -3.10 0.87
N TRP A 252 22.93 -4.30 1.37
CA TRP A 252 23.28 -4.69 2.75
C TRP A 252 24.73 -5.17 2.91
N GLY A 253 25.43 -5.54 1.84
CA GLY A 253 26.80 -6.10 1.89
C GLY A 253 26.82 -7.61 2.14
N VAL A 254 25.81 -8.36 1.71
CA VAL A 254 25.73 -9.82 1.79
C VAL A 254 25.82 -10.40 0.39
N SER A 255 26.82 -11.23 0.11
CA SER A 255 27.05 -11.80 -1.22
C SER A 255 26.12 -12.97 -1.56
N PHE A 256 25.67 -13.73 -0.55
CA PHE A 256 24.91 -14.95 -0.73
C PHE A 256 23.59 -14.93 0.06
N GLY A 257 22.54 -15.54 -0.50
CA GLY A 257 21.28 -15.80 0.18
C GLY A 257 20.70 -17.13 -0.29
N LEU A 258 20.28 -17.95 0.65
CA LEU A 258 19.62 -19.24 0.37
C LEU A 258 18.28 -18.96 -0.34
N PRO A 259 18.02 -19.60 -1.49
CA PRO A 259 16.75 -19.47 -2.18
C PRO A 259 15.65 -20.18 -1.40
N ALA A 260 14.43 -19.62 -1.45
CA ALA A 260 13.25 -20.26 -0.89
C ALA A 260 12.42 -20.91 -2.03
N THR A 261 12.39 -22.23 -2.05
CA THR A 261 11.54 -22.98 -3.00
C THR A 261 10.06 -22.80 -2.65
N LYS A 262 9.18 -23.07 -3.60
CA LYS A 262 7.72 -22.93 -3.40
C LYS A 262 7.23 -23.68 -2.15
N TRP A 263 7.65 -24.93 -1.94
CA TRP A 263 7.23 -25.73 -0.78
C TRP A 263 7.75 -25.13 0.55
N MET A 264 8.96 -24.55 0.57
CA MET A 264 9.50 -23.85 1.75
C MET A 264 8.69 -22.61 2.09
N LEU A 265 8.27 -21.86 1.07
CA LEU A 265 7.41 -20.69 1.24
C LEU A 265 6.02 -21.08 1.77
N GLU A 266 5.45 -22.16 1.25
CA GLU A 266 4.17 -22.70 1.73
C GLU A 266 4.25 -23.15 3.19
N LEU A 267 5.33 -23.85 3.57
CA LEU A 267 5.58 -24.24 4.95
C LEU A 267 5.79 -23.02 5.86
N GLY A 268 6.61 -22.06 5.42
CA GLY A 268 6.83 -20.80 6.15
C GLY A 268 5.55 -19.99 6.33
N ALA A 269 4.73 -19.87 5.29
CA ALA A 269 3.42 -19.21 5.35
C ALA A 269 2.45 -19.97 6.28
N PHE A 270 2.50 -21.29 6.29
CA PHE A 270 1.72 -22.10 7.25
C PHE A 270 2.10 -21.76 8.69
N VAL A 271 3.39 -21.76 9.02
CA VAL A 271 3.89 -21.46 10.37
C VAL A 271 3.60 -20.01 10.76
N LEU A 272 3.80 -19.06 9.86
CA LEU A 272 3.57 -17.63 10.06
C LEU A 272 2.08 -17.25 9.96
N ARG A 273 1.19 -18.20 9.66
CA ARG A 273 -0.24 -17.97 9.45
C ARG A 273 -0.55 -16.86 8.43
N SER A 274 0.22 -16.82 7.35
CA SER A 274 0.05 -15.86 6.24
C SER A 274 -0.18 -16.59 4.91
N GLU A 275 -0.34 -15.85 3.82
CA GLU A 275 -0.51 -16.40 2.46
C GLU A 275 0.72 -16.13 1.60
N THR A 276 1.01 -17.06 0.67
CA THR A 276 2.18 -16.96 -0.24
C THR A 276 1.95 -16.06 -1.45
N GLU A 277 0.74 -15.54 -1.64
CA GLU A 277 0.36 -14.75 -2.81
C GLU A 277 1.30 -13.57 -3.06
N LEU A 278 1.74 -12.88 -2.00
CA LEU A 278 2.62 -11.72 -2.11
C LEU A 278 3.98 -12.05 -2.72
N MET A 279 4.42 -13.30 -2.59
CA MET A 279 5.73 -13.78 -3.07
C MET A 279 5.65 -14.50 -4.42
N LEU A 280 4.56 -15.26 -4.66
CA LEU A 280 4.46 -16.16 -5.80
C LEU A 280 3.68 -15.61 -7.00
N LYS A 281 2.88 -14.55 -6.80
CA LYS A 281 2.17 -13.89 -7.89
C LYS A 281 3.07 -12.86 -8.56
N SER A 282 3.38 -13.03 -9.85
CA SER A 282 4.10 -12.03 -10.64
C SER A 282 3.26 -10.75 -10.76
N ARG A 283 3.83 -9.64 -10.33
CA ARG A 283 3.25 -8.29 -10.43
C ARG A 283 4.18 -7.41 -11.24
N ARG A 284 3.91 -7.30 -12.54
CA ARG A 284 4.65 -6.43 -13.43
C ARG A 284 3.77 -5.22 -13.74
N VAL A 285 3.75 -4.24 -12.82
CA VAL A 285 2.87 -3.07 -12.90
C VAL A 285 3.70 -1.81 -13.11
N VAL A 286 3.25 -0.96 -14.01
CA VAL A 286 3.90 0.33 -14.34
C VAL A 286 2.93 1.51 -14.16
N PRO A 287 3.43 2.68 -13.73
CA PRO A 287 2.62 3.84 -13.40
C PRO A 287 2.45 4.78 -14.61
N SER A 288 1.86 4.29 -15.69
CA SER A 288 1.82 5.03 -16.97
C SER A 288 1.14 6.40 -16.83
N ARG A 289 0.06 6.51 -16.05
CA ARG A 289 -0.65 7.77 -15.86
C ARG A 289 0.16 8.79 -15.03
N LEU A 290 0.88 8.36 -14.00
CA LEU A 290 1.79 9.26 -13.27
C LEU A 290 2.91 9.77 -14.18
N LEU A 291 3.53 8.88 -14.96
CA LEU A 291 4.59 9.27 -15.90
C LEU A 291 4.08 10.27 -16.95
N HIS A 292 2.92 10.01 -17.53
CA HIS A 292 2.32 10.92 -18.53
C HIS A 292 1.87 12.27 -17.94
N SER A 293 1.54 12.33 -16.64
CA SER A 293 1.23 13.59 -15.96
C SER A 293 2.47 14.40 -15.57
N GLY A 294 3.68 13.90 -15.84
CA GLY A 294 4.94 14.59 -15.54
C GLY A 294 5.49 14.29 -14.15
N PHE A 295 4.95 13.30 -13.42
CA PHE A 295 5.48 12.90 -12.12
C PHE A 295 6.92 12.37 -12.25
N ALA A 296 7.86 12.94 -11.49
CA ALA A 296 9.25 12.53 -11.44
C ALA A 296 9.54 11.69 -10.20
N PHE A 297 9.92 10.43 -10.40
CA PHE A 297 10.34 9.54 -9.33
C PHE A 297 11.74 9.91 -8.84
N GLN A 298 11.93 10.01 -7.53
CA GLN A 298 13.26 10.16 -6.92
C GLN A 298 14.01 8.82 -6.92
N PHE A 299 13.30 7.72 -6.76
CA PHE A 299 13.85 6.37 -6.76
C PHE A 299 13.23 5.52 -7.88
N PRO A 300 13.59 5.78 -9.16
CA PRO A 300 13.02 5.04 -10.28
C PRO A 300 13.56 3.60 -10.38
N THR A 301 14.73 3.30 -9.78
CA THR A 301 15.37 1.99 -9.81
C THR A 301 15.42 1.36 -8.42
N TRP A 302 15.26 0.02 -8.39
CA TRP A 302 15.29 -0.71 -7.13
C TRP A 302 16.66 -0.69 -6.45
N ALA A 303 17.76 -0.70 -7.22
CA ALA A 303 19.09 -0.69 -6.66
C ALA A 303 19.36 0.57 -5.81
N GLU A 304 18.94 1.74 -6.28
CA GLU A 304 19.03 3.02 -5.55
C GLU A 304 18.10 3.04 -4.34
N ALA A 305 16.85 2.61 -4.52
CA ALA A 305 15.87 2.52 -3.44
C ALA A 305 16.35 1.59 -2.31
N ALA A 306 16.88 0.41 -2.65
CA ALA A 306 17.39 -0.53 -1.65
C ALA A 306 18.60 0.03 -0.88
N GLN A 307 19.47 0.81 -1.53
CA GLN A 307 20.60 1.47 -0.86
C GLN A 307 20.13 2.50 0.16
N ASP A 308 19.20 3.39 -0.23
CA ASP A 308 18.61 4.38 0.68
C ASP A 308 17.92 3.72 1.87
N LEU A 309 17.02 2.77 1.59
CA LEU A 309 16.25 2.06 2.61
C LEU A 309 17.18 1.32 3.60
N CYS A 310 18.24 0.67 3.14
CA CYS A 310 19.24 0.02 3.98
C CYS A 310 19.99 1.04 4.85
N ALA A 311 20.39 2.19 4.29
CA ALA A 311 21.09 3.23 5.01
C ALA A 311 20.23 3.86 6.12
N ARG A 312 18.96 4.17 5.80
CA ARG A 312 17.98 4.73 6.75
C ARG A 312 17.63 3.71 7.85
N TRP A 313 17.53 2.43 7.52
CA TRP A 313 17.29 1.37 8.49
C TRP A 313 18.44 1.24 9.50
N ARG A 314 19.71 1.33 9.05
CA ARG A 314 20.89 1.31 9.92
C ARG A 314 20.89 2.50 10.88
N LYS A 315 20.64 3.72 10.39
CA LYS A 315 20.59 4.93 11.22
C LYS A 315 19.55 4.79 12.34
N ARG A 316 18.34 4.33 12.03
CA ARG A 316 17.27 4.16 13.03
C ARG A 316 17.66 3.19 14.15
N ARG A 317 18.29 2.06 13.83
CA ARG A 317 18.71 1.09 14.84
C ARG A 317 19.81 1.63 15.75
N LEU A 318 20.72 2.43 15.23
CA LEU A 318 21.73 3.09 16.03
C LEU A 318 21.10 4.06 17.04
N PHE A 319 20.13 4.85 16.64
CA PHE A 319 19.39 5.74 17.54
C PHE A 319 18.61 4.97 18.61
N SER A 320 17.86 3.93 18.27
CA SER A 320 17.15 3.10 19.24
C SER A 320 18.07 2.43 20.25
N ALA A 321 19.23 1.95 19.82
CA ALA A 321 20.20 1.32 20.70
C ALA A 321 20.92 2.36 21.62
N ALA A 322 21.05 3.61 21.21
CA ALA A 322 21.57 4.68 22.03
C ALA A 322 20.60 5.09 23.15
N LEU A 323 19.29 5.19 22.83
CA LEU A 323 18.24 5.53 23.80
C LEU A 323 17.98 4.42 24.84
N SER A 324 18.20 3.16 24.49
CA SER A 324 18.02 2.04 25.43
C SER A 324 19.17 1.83 26.42
N LYS A 325 20.25 2.63 26.27
CA LYS A 325 21.42 2.60 27.17
C LYS A 325 21.46 3.77 28.15
N GLN A 326 20.51 4.69 28.05
CA GLN A 326 20.24 5.74 29.03
C GLN A 326 19.08 5.36 29.95
#